data_12d88000e9da6fefea71c8350346e206
#
_entry.id   12d88000e9da6fefea71c8350346e206
#
_cell.length_a   1.000
_cell.length_b   1.000
_cell.length_c   1.000
_cell.angle_alpha   90.00
_cell.angle_beta   90.00
_cell.angle_gamma   90.00
#
_symmetry.space_group_name_H-M   'P 1'
#
loop_
_entity.id
_entity.type
_entity.pdbx_description
1 polymer ?
#
loop_
_entity_poly.entity_id
_entity_poly.type
_entity_poly.pdbx_seq_one_letter_code
_entity_poly.pdbx_strand_id
1 'polypeptide(L)'
;MKGGGNMYKTFAQMNELLRTAANINPKNCGGKNIENIAAETKISSAMLYKWRSGASNLSGDKFDILLKYFEEHEPERLRMAERILGW
;
A
#
# COMPACT_ATOMS: atom_id res chain seq x y z
N MET A 1 9.46 11.50 -18.39
CA MET A 1 9.02 10.81 -18.20
C MET A 1 9.03 10.27 -17.09
N LYS A 2 8.62 10.31 -16.57
CA LYS A 2 8.67 9.77 -15.65
C LYS A 2 7.77 8.83 -15.42
N GLY A 3 6.62 8.93 -15.83
CA GLY A 3 5.66 7.88 -15.67
C GLY A 3 6.22 6.52 -16.00
N GLY A 4 7.13 6.51 -16.92
CA GLY A 4 7.76 5.28 -17.29
C GLY A 4 8.48 4.58 -16.15
N GLY A 5 8.93 5.35 -15.17
CA GLY A 5 9.64 4.77 -14.04
C GLY A 5 8.82 3.76 -13.26
N ASN A 6 7.51 4.01 -13.14
CA ASN A 6 6.66 3.11 -12.40
C ASN A 6 6.52 1.76 -13.06
N MET A 7 6.60 1.73 -14.38
CA MET A 7 6.41 0.50 -15.13
C MET A 7 7.53 -0.49 -14.91
N TYR A 8 8.64 -0.04 -14.39
CA TYR A 8 9.82 -0.90 -14.22
C TYR A 8 10.07 -1.31 -12.79
N LYS A 9 9.16 -0.99 -11.90
CA LYS A 9 9.33 -1.40 -10.52
C LYS A 9 9.06 -2.90 -10.38
N THR A 10 9.93 -3.57 -9.64
CA THR A 10 9.74 -4.98 -9.36
C THR A 10 8.61 -5.16 -8.37
N PHE A 11 8.16 -6.42 -8.22
CA PHE A 11 7.16 -6.73 -7.20
C PHE A 11 7.66 -6.32 -5.82
N ALA A 12 8.94 -6.56 -5.53
CA ALA A 12 9.51 -6.20 -4.24
C ALA A 12 9.44 -4.70 -4.01
N GLN A 13 9.73 -3.91 -5.03
CA GLN A 13 9.65 -2.45 -4.91
C GLN A 13 8.21 -1.98 -4.73
N MET A 14 7.28 -2.55 -5.48
CA MET A 14 5.87 -2.19 -5.34
C MET A 14 5.35 -2.59 -3.97
N ASN A 15 5.78 -3.74 -3.46
CA ASN A 15 5.40 -4.19 -2.13
C ASN A 15 5.93 -3.23 -1.07
N GLU A 16 7.16 -2.77 -1.23
CA GLU A 16 7.74 -1.81 -0.30
C GLU A 16 7.01 -0.48 -0.34
N LEU A 17 6.67 -0.02 -1.53
CA LEU A 17 5.92 1.22 -1.68
C LEU A 17 4.57 1.12 -0.96
N LEU A 18 3.84 0.05 -1.24
CA LEU A 18 2.52 -0.13 -0.66
C LEU A 18 2.58 -0.31 0.86
N ARG A 19 3.57 -1.06 1.33
CA ARG A 19 3.75 -1.25 2.78
C ARG A 19 4.10 0.07 3.46
N THR A 20 4.96 0.87 2.83
CA THR A 20 5.30 2.19 3.37
C THR A 20 4.06 3.07 3.44
N ALA A 21 3.24 3.05 2.38
CA ALA A 21 2.01 3.82 2.37
C ALA A 21 1.07 3.36 3.49
N ALA A 22 0.97 2.05 3.70
CA ALA A 22 0.09 1.51 4.73
C ALA A 22 0.56 1.87 6.14
N ASN A 23 1.84 2.20 6.30
CA ASN A 23 2.39 2.59 7.60
C ASN A 23 2.25 4.08 7.88
N ILE A 24 1.82 4.88 6.92
CA ILE A 24 1.58 6.29 7.14
C ILE A 24 0.34 6.44 8.03
N ASN A 25 0.46 7.23 9.08
CA ASN A 25 -0.67 7.46 9.97
C ASN A 25 -1.82 8.06 9.17
N PRO A 26 -3.02 7.47 9.21
CA PRO A 26 -4.17 8.00 8.47
C PRO A 26 -4.45 9.47 8.77
N LYS A 27 -4.17 9.91 9.97
CA LYS A 27 -4.40 11.32 10.35
C LYS A 27 -3.52 12.27 9.56
N ASN A 28 -2.37 11.81 9.09
CA ASN A 28 -1.44 12.67 8.35
C ASN A 28 -1.77 12.79 6.89
N CYS A 29 -2.64 11.92 6.36
CA CYS A 29 -2.95 11.91 4.93
C CYS A 29 -4.44 11.86 4.65
N GLY A 30 -5.27 11.88 5.69
CA GLY A 30 -6.71 11.80 5.51
C GLY A 30 -7.17 10.43 5.03
N GLY A 31 -6.33 9.41 5.16
CA GLY A 31 -6.64 8.07 4.69
C GLY A 31 -7.42 7.25 5.70
N LYS A 32 -7.67 6.01 5.34
CA LYS A 32 -8.43 5.08 6.15
C LYS A 32 -7.52 4.20 6.98
N ASN A 33 -8.00 3.77 8.14
CA ASN A 33 -7.24 2.86 8.98
C ASN A 33 -7.31 1.43 8.42
N ILE A 34 -6.51 0.55 9.00
CA ILE A 34 -6.39 -0.82 8.51
C ILE A 34 -7.73 -1.57 8.59
N GLU A 35 -8.51 -1.36 9.65
CA GLU A 35 -9.80 -2.05 9.77
C GLU A 35 -10.74 -1.66 8.64
N ASN A 36 -10.77 -0.39 8.29
CA ASN A 36 -11.64 0.08 7.19
C ASN A 36 -11.14 -0.47 5.86
N ILE A 37 -9.83 -0.48 5.64
CA ILE A 37 -9.26 -1.02 4.42
C ILE A 37 -9.57 -2.50 4.31
N ALA A 38 -9.44 -3.23 5.41
CA ALA A 38 -9.74 -4.65 5.43
C ALA A 38 -11.20 -4.92 5.08
N ALA A 39 -12.10 -4.13 5.65
CA ALA A 39 -13.53 -4.29 5.37
C ALA A 39 -13.84 -4.07 3.90
N GLU A 40 -13.21 -3.06 3.28
CA GLU A 40 -13.49 -2.72 1.90
C GLU A 40 -12.82 -3.65 0.89
N THR A 41 -11.63 -4.15 1.22
CA THR A 41 -10.91 -5.05 0.32
C THR A 41 -11.25 -6.51 0.54
N LYS A 42 -11.95 -6.84 1.62
CA LYS A 42 -12.26 -8.21 2.02
C LYS A 42 -11.01 -9.01 2.39
N ILE A 43 -9.94 -8.32 2.72
CA ILE A 43 -8.72 -8.94 3.23
C ILE A 43 -8.78 -8.87 4.75
N SER A 44 -8.42 -9.96 5.42
CA SER A 44 -8.45 -10.01 6.88
C SER A 44 -7.56 -8.90 7.48
N SER A 45 -8.08 -8.21 8.50
CA SER A 45 -7.29 -7.18 9.17
C SER A 45 -6.03 -7.78 9.80
N ALA A 46 -6.14 -8.98 10.36
CA ALA A 46 -4.97 -9.65 10.94
C ALA A 46 -3.89 -9.86 9.88
N MET A 47 -4.31 -10.27 8.69
CA MET A 47 -3.38 -10.47 7.58
C MET A 47 -2.72 -9.16 7.16
N LEU A 48 -3.50 -8.08 7.11
CA LEU A 48 -2.96 -6.77 6.76
C LEU A 48 -1.99 -6.25 7.81
N TYR A 49 -2.29 -6.45 9.09
CA TYR A 49 -1.37 -6.05 10.15
C TYR A 49 -0.04 -6.80 10.05
N LYS A 50 -0.09 -8.11 9.81
CA LYS A 50 1.14 -8.89 9.66
C LYS A 50 1.95 -8.46 8.46
N TRP A 51 1.25 -8.22 7.34
CA TRP A 51 1.93 -7.75 6.14
C TRP A 51 2.55 -6.38 6.37
N ARG A 52 1.80 -5.46 6.96
CA ARG A 52 2.26 -4.11 7.18
C ARG A 52 3.49 -4.06 8.08
N SER A 53 3.55 -4.93 9.07
CA SER A 53 4.69 -4.98 9.99
C SER A 53 5.90 -5.69 9.38
N GLY A 54 5.74 -6.33 8.24
CA GLY A 54 6.81 -7.09 7.62
C GLY A 54 6.88 -8.53 8.05
N ALA A 55 5.94 -8.98 8.89
CA ALA A 55 5.96 -10.33 9.42
C ALA A 55 5.55 -11.39 8.39
N SER A 56 4.77 -10.99 7.38
CA SER A 56 4.36 -11.92 6.33
C SER A 56 4.10 -11.17 5.03
N ASN A 57 3.96 -11.91 3.95
CA ASN A 57 3.63 -11.35 2.64
C ASN A 57 2.19 -11.67 2.29
N LEU A 58 1.62 -10.84 1.42
CA LEU A 58 0.31 -11.11 0.84
C LEU A 58 0.48 -11.98 -0.39
N SER A 59 -0.53 -12.80 -0.69
CA SER A 59 -0.55 -13.50 -1.97
C SER A 59 -0.68 -12.48 -3.10
N GLY A 60 -0.33 -12.90 -4.31
CA GLY A 60 -0.40 -12.02 -5.46
C GLY A 60 -1.78 -11.41 -5.65
N ASP A 61 -2.82 -12.24 -5.51
CA ASP A 61 -4.19 -11.77 -5.68
C ASP A 61 -4.56 -10.70 -4.66
N LYS A 62 -4.22 -10.94 -3.40
CA LYS A 62 -4.53 -9.99 -2.35
C LYS A 62 -3.71 -8.71 -2.48
N PHE A 63 -2.46 -8.87 -2.90
CA PHE A 63 -1.61 -7.71 -3.14
C PHE A 63 -2.20 -6.84 -4.25
N ASP A 64 -2.64 -7.44 -5.35
CA ASP A 64 -3.24 -6.69 -6.46
C ASP A 64 -4.49 -5.95 -6.02
N ILE A 65 -5.33 -6.60 -5.23
CA ILE A 65 -6.54 -5.97 -4.71
C ILE A 65 -6.18 -4.76 -3.86
N LEU A 66 -5.20 -4.92 -2.99
CA LEU A 66 -4.80 -3.84 -2.08
C LEU A 66 -4.15 -2.69 -2.85
N LEU A 67 -3.29 -3.00 -3.81
CA LEU A 67 -2.65 -1.98 -4.62
C LEU A 67 -3.68 -1.16 -5.37
N LYS A 68 -4.63 -1.84 -6.01
CA LYS A 68 -5.68 -1.16 -6.75
C LYS A 68 -6.52 -0.29 -5.83
N TYR A 69 -6.81 -0.79 -4.64
CA TYR A 69 -7.57 -0.01 -3.66
C TYR A 69 -6.85 1.28 -3.32
N PHE A 70 -5.54 1.21 -3.06
CA PHE A 70 -4.76 2.40 -2.73
C PHE A 70 -4.71 3.36 -3.91
N GLU A 71 -4.57 2.84 -5.12
CA GLU A 71 -4.52 3.70 -6.30
C GLU A 71 -5.83 4.46 -6.50
N GLU A 72 -6.95 3.81 -6.21
CA GLU A 72 -8.26 4.41 -6.42
C GLU A 72 -8.71 5.30 -5.25
N HIS A 73 -8.37 4.91 -4.04
CA HIS A 73 -8.92 5.57 -2.85
C HIS A 73 -7.89 6.30 -2.00
N GLU A 74 -6.61 5.98 -2.15
CA GLU A 74 -5.55 6.54 -1.31
C GLU A 74 -4.36 7.00 -2.14
N PRO A 75 -4.58 7.74 -3.24
CA PRO A 75 -3.45 8.13 -4.10
C PRO A 75 -2.45 9.05 -3.40
N GLU A 76 -2.92 9.92 -2.51
CA GLU A 76 -2.03 10.81 -1.77
C GLU A 76 -1.07 10.02 -0.89
N ARG A 77 -1.59 8.95 -0.30
CA ARG A 77 -0.80 8.11 0.56
C ARG A 77 0.33 7.45 -0.20
N LEU A 78 0.06 7.03 -1.43
CA LEU A 78 1.10 6.47 -2.30
C LEU A 78 2.14 7.52 -2.64
N ARG A 79 1.71 8.75 -2.94
CA ARG A 79 2.66 9.84 -3.24
C ARG A 79 3.55 10.15 -2.04
N MET A 80 2.97 10.16 -0.85
CA MET A 80 3.76 10.40 0.36
C MET A 80 4.77 9.27 0.57
N ALA A 81 4.36 8.03 0.30
CA ALA A 81 5.26 6.90 0.42
C ALA A 81 6.43 7.02 -0.55
N GLU A 82 6.17 7.48 -1.76
CA GLU A 82 7.25 7.68 -2.73
C GLU A 82 8.25 8.69 -2.23
N ARG A 83 7.78 9.77 -1.60
CA ARG A 83 8.68 10.77 -1.03
C ARG A 83 9.52 10.18 0.10
N ILE A 84 8.89 9.40 0.95
CA ILE A 84 9.58 8.77 2.07
C ILE A 84 10.69 7.87 1.56
N LEU A 85 10.41 7.12 0.49
CA LEU A 85 11.38 6.19 -0.09
C LEU A 85 12.40 6.87 -1.00
N GLY A 86 12.19 8.13 -1.31
CA GLY A 86 13.10 8.85 -2.19
C GLY A 86 12.91 8.51 -3.65
N TRP A 87 11.73 8.10 -4.00
CA TRP A 87 11.40 7.74 -5.40
C TRP A 87 10.73 8.95 -6.12
#